data_07ecb1c7ebf804705eefa56d8bcbd2b0
#
_entry.id   07ecb1c7ebf804705eefa56d8bcbd2b0
#
_cell.length_a   1.000
_cell.length_b   1.000
_cell.length_c   1.000
_cell.angle_alpha   90.00
_cell.angle_beta   90.00
_cell.angle_gamma   90.00
#
_symmetry.space_group_name_H-M   'P 1'
#
loop_
_entity.id
_entity.type
_entity.pdbx_description
1 polymer ?
#
loop_
_entity_poly.entity_id
_entity_poly.type
_entity_poly.pdbx_seq_one_letter_code
_entity_poly.pdbx_strand_id
1 'polypeptide(L)'
;MKFNTKLLHGGFGPEKTTGSTLTPIYQVSAFAQESAEQLEKVFNNKAPGYAYTRISNPTVAAFENQMNTLEKGVGAVACSSGMAAVTMSLLNILEAGDEIICSAGLFGGTIDLFGDLAAFGIKTKFVKHVTKEEIAPIINSKTKAVFAELIGNPNLEIVDIKSVADLAHENLSLIHISEPTRRVVI
;
A
#
# COMPACT_ATOMS: atom_id res chain seq x y z
N MET A 1 18.28 14.08 -4.10
CA MET A 1 17.53 14.49 -5.32
C MET A 1 16.31 15.31 -4.92
N LYS A 2 15.94 16.34 -5.71
CA LYS A 2 14.68 17.07 -5.57
C LYS A 2 13.52 16.18 -6.03
N PHE A 3 12.28 16.48 -5.59
CA PHE A 3 11.10 15.65 -5.90
C PHE A 3 10.91 15.40 -7.40
N ASN A 4 10.94 16.46 -8.23
CA ASN A 4 10.79 16.32 -9.68
C ASN A 4 11.88 15.46 -10.34
N THR A 5 13.10 15.47 -9.80
CA THR A 5 14.18 14.60 -10.27
C THR A 5 13.92 13.14 -9.88
N LYS A 6 13.34 12.90 -8.70
CA LYS A 6 12.95 11.56 -8.27
C LYS A 6 11.83 10.97 -9.10
N LEU A 7 10.86 11.79 -9.55
CA LEU A 7 9.78 11.35 -10.45
C LEU A 7 10.32 10.76 -11.76
N LEU A 8 11.45 11.25 -12.26
CA LEU A 8 12.02 10.82 -13.53
C LEU A 8 13.11 9.75 -13.38
N HIS A 9 13.83 9.77 -12.25
CA HIS A 9 15.06 8.99 -12.09
C HIS A 9 15.12 8.24 -10.74
N GLY A 10 14.04 8.24 -9.97
CA GLY A 10 14.03 7.59 -8.66
C GLY A 10 13.78 6.09 -8.77
N GLY A 11 14.46 5.30 -7.94
CA GLY A 11 14.18 3.88 -7.77
C GLY A 11 14.75 2.94 -8.85
N PHE A 12 15.31 3.44 -9.93
CA PHE A 12 15.92 2.64 -10.99
C PHE A 12 17.11 3.39 -11.64
N GLY A 13 17.96 2.63 -12.33
CA GLY A 13 19.05 3.16 -13.16
C GLY A 13 18.94 2.66 -14.61
N PRO A 14 19.87 3.05 -15.50
CA PRO A 14 19.91 2.53 -16.85
C PRO A 14 19.95 1.00 -16.86
N GLU A 15 19.20 0.41 -17.80
CA GLU A 15 19.21 -1.04 -18.01
C GLU A 15 20.58 -1.47 -18.53
N LYS A 16 21.19 -2.51 -17.91
CA LYS A 16 22.62 -2.83 -18.12
C LYS A 16 22.92 -3.46 -19.47
N THR A 17 21.97 -4.13 -20.09
CA THR A 17 22.17 -4.88 -21.34
C THR A 17 22.11 -3.95 -22.56
N THR A 18 21.11 -3.09 -22.60
CA THR A 18 20.84 -2.20 -23.75
C THR A 18 21.22 -0.75 -23.50
N GLY A 19 21.49 -0.38 -22.25
CA GLY A 19 21.73 1.01 -21.87
C GLY A 19 20.46 1.87 -21.86
N SER A 20 19.27 1.27 -21.94
CA SER A 20 18.02 2.02 -21.86
C SER A 20 17.95 2.86 -20.59
N THR A 21 17.61 4.13 -20.72
CA THR A 21 17.51 5.06 -19.59
C THR A 21 16.26 4.83 -18.73
N LEU A 22 15.30 4.05 -19.24
CA LEU A 22 14.10 3.62 -18.53
C LEU A 22 14.06 2.10 -18.49
N THR A 23 13.36 1.53 -17.52
CA THR A 23 13.14 0.08 -17.45
C THR A 23 12.31 -0.37 -18.64
N PRO A 24 12.79 -1.32 -19.48
CA PRO A 24 11.98 -1.90 -20.55
C PRO A 24 10.73 -2.60 -20.01
N ILE A 25 9.71 -2.73 -20.87
CA ILE A 25 8.51 -3.51 -20.54
C ILE A 25 8.79 -4.99 -20.79
N TYR A 26 8.88 -5.77 -19.72
CA TYR A 26 9.08 -7.22 -19.76
C TYR A 26 7.73 -7.95 -19.78
N GLN A 27 7.20 -8.14 -20.97
CA GLN A 27 5.90 -8.81 -21.17
C GLN A 27 6.10 -10.32 -21.36
N VAL A 28 6.67 -10.97 -20.34
CA VAL A 28 6.99 -12.39 -20.32
C VAL A 28 6.51 -13.03 -19.02
N SER A 29 6.23 -14.34 -19.03
CA SER A 29 5.82 -15.07 -17.83
C SER A 29 6.99 -15.73 -17.10
N ALA A 30 8.06 -16.13 -17.78
CA ALA A 30 9.17 -16.88 -17.20
C ALA A 30 10.53 -16.29 -17.63
N PHE A 31 11.52 -16.44 -16.76
CA PHE A 31 12.90 -15.97 -16.98
C PHE A 31 13.84 -17.17 -16.87
N ALA A 32 14.71 -17.34 -17.87
CA ALA A 32 15.73 -18.38 -17.87
C ALA A 32 16.85 -18.04 -16.88
N GLN A 33 17.39 -19.07 -16.26
CA GLN A 33 18.60 -18.99 -15.44
C GLN A 33 19.71 -19.85 -16.08
N GLU A 34 20.97 -19.58 -15.73
CA GLU A 34 22.13 -20.30 -16.28
C GLU A 34 22.15 -21.77 -15.87
N SER A 35 21.58 -22.11 -14.71
CA SER A 35 21.51 -23.50 -14.23
C SER A 35 20.28 -23.70 -13.33
N ALA A 36 19.96 -24.99 -13.07
CA ALA A 36 18.91 -25.38 -12.14
C ALA A 36 19.23 -24.93 -10.71
N GLU A 37 20.48 -24.99 -10.29
CA GLU A 37 20.94 -24.55 -8.97
C GLU A 37 20.79 -23.02 -8.81
N GLN A 38 21.02 -22.27 -9.88
CA GLN A 38 20.81 -20.81 -9.84
C GLN A 38 19.31 -20.50 -9.73
N LEU A 39 18.47 -21.21 -10.48
CA LEU A 39 17.00 -21.05 -10.40
C LEU A 39 16.49 -21.37 -9.00
N GLU A 40 16.97 -22.45 -8.37
CA GLU A 40 16.64 -22.80 -6.99
C GLU A 40 17.01 -21.69 -6.01
N LYS A 41 18.21 -21.10 -6.16
CA LYS A 41 18.63 -19.97 -5.30
C LYS A 41 17.72 -18.76 -5.46
N VAL A 42 17.29 -18.42 -6.68
CA VAL A 42 16.37 -17.32 -6.95
C VAL A 42 15.01 -17.60 -6.31
N PHE A 43 14.43 -18.80 -6.48
CA PHE A 43 13.16 -19.18 -5.85
C PHE A 43 13.20 -19.14 -4.32
N ASN A 44 14.33 -19.50 -3.73
CA ASN A 44 14.53 -19.49 -2.27
C ASN A 44 14.99 -18.14 -1.73
N ASN A 45 14.97 -17.07 -2.54
CA ASN A 45 15.47 -15.73 -2.18
C ASN A 45 16.93 -15.70 -1.68
N LYS A 46 17.76 -16.67 -2.12
CA LYS A 46 19.18 -16.77 -1.80
C LYS A 46 20.09 -16.11 -2.85
N ALA A 47 19.54 -15.75 -3.99
CA ALA A 47 20.20 -14.99 -5.05
C ALA A 47 19.22 -13.97 -5.67
N PRO A 48 19.71 -12.81 -6.13
CA PRO A 48 18.90 -11.88 -6.87
C PRO A 48 18.55 -12.46 -8.25
N GLY A 49 17.35 -12.14 -8.75
CA GLY A 49 16.90 -12.55 -10.08
C GLY A 49 15.38 -12.60 -10.19
N TYR A 50 14.94 -12.90 -11.39
CA TYR A 50 13.52 -13.09 -11.72
C TYR A 50 13.36 -14.52 -12.25
N ALA A 51 12.32 -15.21 -11.80
CA ALA A 51 12.02 -16.57 -12.24
C ALA A 51 10.66 -16.65 -12.95
N TYR A 52 9.66 -16.03 -12.36
CA TYR A 52 8.29 -16.07 -12.88
C TYR A 52 7.52 -14.78 -12.53
N THR A 53 6.83 -14.19 -13.53
CA THR A 53 6.19 -12.87 -13.41
C THR A 53 5.16 -12.79 -12.29
N ARG A 54 4.44 -13.87 -11.96
CA ARG A 54 3.51 -13.86 -10.83
C ARG A 54 4.21 -13.62 -9.49
N ILE A 55 5.50 -13.99 -9.38
CA ILE A 55 6.30 -13.79 -8.18
C ILE A 55 6.97 -12.40 -8.23
N SER A 56 7.66 -12.12 -9.35
CA SER A 56 8.34 -10.84 -9.57
C SER A 56 8.61 -10.60 -11.05
N ASN A 57 8.62 -9.32 -11.45
CA ASN A 57 8.90 -8.90 -12.82
C ASN A 57 9.69 -7.59 -12.79
N PRO A 58 10.71 -7.39 -13.66
CA PRO A 58 11.51 -6.17 -13.66
C PRO A 58 10.69 -4.89 -13.86
N THR A 59 9.64 -4.93 -14.67
CA THR A 59 8.76 -3.77 -14.91
C THR A 59 7.99 -3.40 -13.65
N VAL A 60 7.41 -4.40 -12.96
CA VAL A 60 6.67 -4.20 -11.71
C VAL A 60 7.63 -3.72 -10.62
N ALA A 61 8.79 -4.36 -10.49
CA ALA A 61 9.80 -3.97 -9.51
C ALA A 61 10.30 -2.53 -9.71
N ALA A 62 10.43 -2.07 -10.97
CA ALA A 62 10.79 -0.68 -11.25
C ALA A 62 9.72 0.30 -10.76
N PHE A 63 8.43 -0.01 -10.95
CA PHE A 63 7.33 0.80 -10.43
C PHE A 63 7.33 0.81 -8.90
N GLU A 64 7.44 -0.34 -8.26
CA GLU A 64 7.50 -0.47 -6.79
C GLU A 64 8.67 0.33 -6.21
N ASN A 65 9.87 0.21 -6.79
CA ASN A 65 11.05 0.95 -6.34
C ASN A 65 10.90 2.47 -6.53
N GLN A 66 10.26 2.90 -7.61
CA GLN A 66 9.99 4.31 -7.85
C GLN A 66 9.02 4.86 -6.81
N MET A 67 7.91 4.18 -6.55
CA MET A 67 6.94 4.58 -5.54
C MET A 67 7.56 4.60 -4.15
N ASN A 68 8.30 3.56 -3.78
CA ASN A 68 9.06 3.51 -2.53
C ASN A 68 10.02 4.70 -2.37
N THR A 69 10.73 5.08 -3.44
CA THR A 69 11.64 6.23 -3.43
C THR A 69 10.92 7.56 -3.26
N LEU A 70 9.75 7.72 -3.87
CA LEU A 70 8.94 8.94 -3.77
C LEU A 70 8.35 9.11 -2.38
N GLU A 71 7.82 8.03 -1.82
CA GLU A 71 7.13 8.02 -0.52
C GLU A 71 8.08 7.80 0.66
N LYS A 72 9.37 7.53 0.41
CA LYS A 72 10.40 7.27 1.43
C LYS A 72 10.05 6.07 2.33
N GLY A 73 9.37 5.08 1.76
CA GLY A 73 9.00 3.85 2.44
C GLY A 73 10.17 2.89 2.63
N VAL A 74 9.93 1.78 3.31
CA VAL A 74 10.87 0.65 3.44
C VAL A 74 10.69 -0.37 2.33
N GLY A 75 9.56 -0.31 1.61
CA GLY A 75 9.21 -1.16 0.48
C GLY A 75 7.89 -0.73 -0.13
N ALA A 76 7.57 -1.27 -1.30
CA ALA A 76 6.30 -1.10 -1.97
C ALA A 76 5.91 -2.41 -2.66
N VAL A 77 4.61 -2.67 -2.75
CA VAL A 77 4.02 -3.82 -3.46
C VAL A 77 2.95 -3.31 -4.41
N ALA A 78 3.06 -3.65 -5.67
CA ALA A 78 2.06 -3.29 -6.66
C ALA A 78 0.91 -4.30 -6.68
N CYS A 79 -0.31 -3.78 -6.76
CA CYS A 79 -1.54 -4.56 -6.90
C CYS A 79 -2.21 -4.26 -8.25
N SER A 80 -3.15 -5.12 -8.64
CA SER A 80 -3.88 -4.99 -9.92
C SER A 80 -4.87 -3.82 -9.95
N SER A 81 -5.25 -3.30 -8.79
CA SER A 81 -6.14 -2.15 -8.64
C SER A 81 -5.97 -1.49 -7.27
N GLY A 82 -6.46 -0.24 -7.12
CA GLY A 82 -6.48 0.44 -5.83
C GLY A 82 -7.30 -0.31 -4.78
N MET A 83 -8.45 -0.88 -5.14
CA MET A 83 -9.26 -1.67 -4.21
C MET A 83 -8.54 -2.96 -3.78
N ALA A 84 -7.80 -3.61 -4.69
CA ALA A 84 -6.95 -4.74 -4.31
C ALA A 84 -5.86 -4.33 -3.33
N ALA A 85 -5.24 -3.15 -3.53
CA ALA A 85 -4.24 -2.61 -2.63
C ALA A 85 -4.83 -2.32 -1.24
N VAL A 86 -5.99 -1.66 -1.15
CA VAL A 86 -6.70 -1.41 0.12
C VAL A 86 -7.04 -2.73 0.82
N THR A 87 -7.63 -3.69 0.11
CA THR A 87 -8.00 -4.99 0.67
C THR A 87 -6.78 -5.73 1.22
N MET A 88 -5.71 -5.83 0.44
CA MET A 88 -4.51 -6.57 0.82
C MET A 88 -3.77 -5.91 2.00
N SER A 89 -3.68 -4.59 2.04
CA SER A 89 -3.04 -3.89 3.16
C SER A 89 -3.81 -4.12 4.47
N LEU A 90 -5.14 -4.07 4.44
CA LEU A 90 -5.97 -4.30 5.62
C LEU A 90 -5.93 -5.77 6.09
N LEU A 91 -6.12 -6.73 5.18
CA LEU A 91 -6.07 -8.15 5.51
C LEU A 91 -4.68 -8.64 5.94
N ASN A 92 -3.62 -7.87 5.64
CA ASN A 92 -2.27 -8.18 6.12
C ASN A 92 -2.07 -7.85 7.62
N ILE A 93 -2.88 -6.95 8.18
CA ILE A 93 -2.71 -6.44 9.55
C ILE A 93 -3.89 -6.74 10.47
N LEU A 94 -5.04 -7.15 9.93
CA LEU A 94 -6.27 -7.39 10.68
C LEU A 94 -6.60 -8.87 10.75
N GLU A 95 -7.06 -9.31 11.91
CA GLU A 95 -7.54 -10.66 12.18
C GLU A 95 -9.01 -10.63 12.64
N ALA A 96 -9.65 -11.79 12.66
CA ALA A 96 -11.00 -11.92 13.19
C ALA A 96 -11.08 -11.48 14.67
N GLY A 97 -11.96 -10.55 14.95
CA GLY A 97 -12.12 -9.92 16.27
C GLY A 97 -11.50 -8.53 16.37
N ASP A 98 -10.69 -8.11 15.38
CA ASP A 98 -10.12 -6.78 15.31
C ASP A 98 -11.13 -5.72 14.87
N GLU A 99 -10.82 -4.47 15.16
CA GLU A 99 -11.63 -3.30 14.81
C GLU A 99 -10.81 -2.32 13.96
N ILE A 100 -11.47 -1.71 12.98
CA ILE A 100 -10.97 -0.58 12.21
C ILE A 100 -11.87 0.63 12.42
N ILE A 101 -11.30 1.82 12.54
CA ILE A 101 -12.03 3.08 12.57
C ILE A 101 -11.84 3.78 11.23
N CYS A 102 -12.90 4.29 10.64
CA CYS A 102 -12.80 5.01 9.36
C CYS A 102 -13.85 6.12 9.23
N SER A 103 -13.59 7.05 8.29
CA SER A 103 -14.57 8.07 7.92
C SER A 103 -15.80 7.46 7.24
N ALA A 104 -16.96 8.04 7.48
CA ALA A 104 -18.17 7.80 6.68
C ALA A 104 -18.12 8.51 5.31
N GLY A 105 -17.17 9.42 5.09
CA GLY A 105 -16.97 10.17 3.85
C GLY A 105 -15.88 9.57 2.96
N LEU A 106 -15.88 8.26 2.78
CA LEU A 106 -14.96 7.54 1.89
C LEU A 106 -15.60 7.27 0.52
N PHE A 107 -14.76 6.89 -0.44
CA PHE A 107 -15.22 6.31 -1.71
C PHE A 107 -16.16 5.13 -1.45
N GLY A 108 -17.28 5.08 -2.19
CA GLY A 108 -18.34 4.09 -1.96
C GLY A 108 -17.86 2.64 -1.97
N GLY A 109 -16.98 2.27 -2.91
CA GLY A 109 -16.40 0.93 -2.95
C GLY A 109 -15.55 0.58 -1.73
N THR A 110 -14.95 1.56 -1.06
CA THR A 110 -14.22 1.34 0.21
C THR A 110 -15.21 1.11 1.36
N ILE A 111 -16.33 1.82 1.38
CA ILE A 111 -17.40 1.61 2.37
C ILE A 111 -17.98 0.20 2.22
N ASP A 112 -18.26 -0.23 0.99
CA ASP A 112 -18.77 -1.57 0.71
C ASP A 112 -17.78 -2.64 1.16
N LEU A 113 -16.48 -2.49 0.82
CA LEU A 113 -15.43 -3.38 1.30
C LEU A 113 -15.41 -3.50 2.84
N PHE A 114 -15.54 -2.37 3.54
CA PHE A 114 -15.54 -2.37 5.00
C PHE A 114 -16.78 -3.06 5.59
N GLY A 115 -17.91 -3.00 4.89
CA GLY A 115 -19.09 -3.80 5.21
C GLY A 115 -18.82 -5.30 5.03
N ASP A 116 -18.15 -5.68 3.94
CA ASP A 116 -17.81 -7.07 3.62
C ASP A 116 -16.80 -7.67 4.61
N LEU A 117 -15.92 -6.86 5.19
CA LEU A 117 -14.96 -7.30 6.22
C LEU A 117 -15.65 -7.90 7.46
N ALA A 118 -16.92 -7.57 7.70
CA ALA A 118 -17.69 -8.18 8.78
C ALA A 118 -17.85 -9.70 8.60
N ALA A 119 -17.89 -10.21 7.37
CA ALA A 119 -17.93 -11.65 7.08
C ALA A 119 -16.64 -12.37 7.50
N PHE A 120 -15.53 -11.64 7.62
CA PHE A 120 -14.24 -12.13 8.12
C PHE A 120 -14.05 -11.88 9.61
N GLY A 121 -15.10 -11.43 10.32
CA GLY A 121 -15.04 -11.14 11.75
C GLY A 121 -14.36 -9.83 12.12
N ILE A 122 -14.08 -8.96 11.17
CA ILE A 122 -13.46 -7.64 11.37
C ILE A 122 -14.58 -6.61 11.50
N LYS A 123 -14.54 -5.79 12.54
CA LYS A 123 -15.56 -4.79 12.81
C LYS A 123 -15.12 -3.40 12.38
N THR A 124 -15.93 -2.73 11.57
CA THR A 124 -15.72 -1.34 11.19
C THR A 124 -16.53 -0.37 12.04
N LYS A 125 -15.88 0.64 12.58
CA LYS A 125 -16.51 1.77 13.28
C LYS A 125 -16.42 3.01 12.38
N PHE A 126 -17.55 3.48 11.92
CA PHE A 126 -17.62 4.69 11.12
C PHE A 126 -17.75 5.93 12.01
N VAL A 127 -16.92 6.93 11.78
CA VAL A 127 -17.01 8.27 12.36
C VAL A 127 -17.41 9.26 11.27
N LYS A 128 -18.05 10.36 11.68
CA LYS A 128 -18.43 11.40 10.72
C LYS A 128 -17.19 12.11 10.19
N HIS A 129 -16.27 12.46 11.08
CA HIS A 129 -15.02 13.13 10.76
C HIS A 129 -13.86 12.35 11.39
N VAL A 130 -12.77 12.16 10.64
CA VAL A 130 -11.57 11.51 11.19
C VAL A 130 -10.76 12.56 11.96
N THR A 131 -11.21 12.82 13.19
CA THR A 131 -10.59 13.78 14.10
C THR A 131 -10.26 13.11 15.44
N LYS A 132 -9.34 13.71 16.20
CA LYS A 132 -8.96 13.21 17.52
C LYS A 132 -10.18 13.13 18.46
N GLU A 133 -11.07 14.10 18.39
CA GLU A 133 -12.26 14.22 19.23
C GLU A 133 -13.26 13.08 18.98
N GLU A 134 -13.43 12.64 17.73
CA GLU A 134 -14.34 11.55 17.39
C GLU A 134 -13.72 10.17 17.57
N ILE A 135 -12.39 10.03 17.40
CA ILE A 135 -11.68 8.76 17.47
C ILE A 135 -11.34 8.39 18.92
N ALA A 136 -10.82 9.32 19.73
CA ALA A 136 -10.34 9.04 21.06
C ALA A 136 -11.35 8.33 21.99
N PRO A 137 -12.66 8.65 21.95
CA PRO A 137 -13.65 7.95 22.79
C PRO A 137 -13.94 6.51 22.38
N ILE A 138 -13.65 6.12 21.14
CA ILE A 138 -14.03 4.81 20.58
C ILE A 138 -12.84 3.88 20.30
N ILE A 139 -11.61 4.41 20.35
CA ILE A 139 -10.41 3.60 20.21
C ILE A 139 -10.25 2.67 21.42
N ASN A 140 -9.85 1.43 21.18
CA ASN A 140 -9.63 0.44 22.24
C ASN A 140 -8.59 -0.61 21.82
N SER A 141 -8.30 -1.59 22.67
CA SER A 141 -7.28 -2.62 22.42
C SER A 141 -7.50 -3.49 21.18
N LYS A 142 -8.73 -3.55 20.65
CA LYS A 142 -9.07 -4.26 19.41
C LYS A 142 -8.89 -3.37 18.17
N THR A 143 -8.78 -2.06 18.35
CA THR A 143 -8.58 -1.13 17.24
C THR A 143 -7.15 -1.29 16.73
N LYS A 144 -7.00 -1.82 15.50
CA LYS A 144 -5.69 -2.08 14.87
C LYS A 144 -5.35 -1.07 13.79
N ALA A 145 -6.36 -0.43 13.21
CA ALA A 145 -6.13 0.56 12.17
C ALA A 145 -7.14 1.71 12.23
N VAL A 146 -6.68 2.88 11.83
CA VAL A 146 -7.52 4.02 11.45
C VAL A 146 -7.34 4.23 9.96
N PHE A 147 -8.44 4.22 9.20
CA PHE A 147 -8.41 4.41 7.76
C PHE A 147 -9.03 5.75 7.38
N ALA A 148 -8.34 6.49 6.53
CA ALA A 148 -8.85 7.76 6.01
C ALA A 148 -8.38 8.00 4.57
N GLU A 149 -9.17 8.74 3.80
CA GLU A 149 -8.72 9.38 2.58
C GLU A 149 -8.20 10.78 2.92
N LEU A 150 -7.06 11.17 2.34
CA LEU A 150 -6.49 12.50 2.57
C LEU A 150 -7.47 13.61 2.19
N ILE A 151 -8.19 13.38 1.09
CA ILE A 151 -9.29 14.24 0.62
C ILE A 151 -10.48 13.34 0.42
N GLY A 152 -11.48 13.44 1.29
CA GLY A 152 -12.68 12.59 1.26
C GLY A 152 -13.50 12.74 -0.02
N ASN A 153 -14.20 11.70 -0.40
CA ASN A 153 -15.08 11.64 -1.56
C ASN A 153 -16.52 11.29 -1.12
N PRO A 154 -17.56 12.09 -1.38
CA PRO A 154 -17.57 13.28 -2.26
C PRO A 154 -17.34 14.63 -1.56
N ASN A 155 -17.25 14.68 -0.23
CA ASN A 155 -17.36 15.91 0.55
C ASN A 155 -16.09 16.78 0.53
N LEU A 156 -14.98 16.29 -0.07
CA LEU A 156 -13.68 16.99 -0.14
C LEU A 156 -13.12 17.41 1.24
N GLU A 157 -13.48 16.66 2.28
CA GLU A 157 -12.98 16.87 3.63
C GLU A 157 -11.49 16.50 3.68
N ILE A 158 -10.69 17.37 4.28
CA ILE A 158 -9.24 17.17 4.45
C ILE A 158 -8.98 16.68 5.87
N VAL A 159 -8.28 15.55 5.98
CA VAL A 159 -7.92 14.96 7.26
C VAL A 159 -6.60 15.55 7.79
N ASP A 160 -6.57 15.96 9.05
CA ASP A 160 -5.33 16.27 9.77
C ASP A 160 -4.61 14.95 10.14
N ILE A 161 -3.83 14.47 9.17
CA ILE A 161 -3.11 13.20 9.28
C ILE A 161 -2.23 13.16 10.53
N LYS A 162 -1.52 14.27 10.85
CA LYS A 162 -0.59 14.28 11.96
C LYS A 162 -1.31 14.08 13.29
N SER A 163 -2.39 14.82 13.52
CA SER A 163 -3.17 14.71 14.76
C SER A 163 -3.74 13.29 14.95
N VAL A 164 -4.27 12.71 13.88
CA VAL A 164 -4.84 11.35 13.90
C VAL A 164 -3.77 10.29 14.06
N ALA A 165 -2.62 10.45 13.38
CA ALA A 165 -1.50 9.51 13.49
C ALA A 165 -0.91 9.49 14.90
N ASP A 166 -0.70 10.66 15.51
CA ASP A 166 -0.20 10.77 16.88
C ASP A 166 -1.14 10.01 17.85
N LEU A 167 -2.45 10.21 17.74
CA LEU A 167 -3.45 9.48 18.55
C LEU A 167 -3.43 7.97 18.29
N ALA A 168 -3.37 7.53 17.03
CA ALA A 168 -3.36 6.11 16.68
C ALA A 168 -2.10 5.42 17.24
N HIS A 169 -0.94 6.03 17.10
CA HIS A 169 0.33 5.50 17.60
C HIS A 169 0.39 5.45 19.14
N GLU A 170 -0.16 6.45 19.85
CA GLU A 170 -0.31 6.41 21.30
C GLU A 170 -1.12 5.20 21.79
N ASN A 171 -2.02 4.68 20.96
CA ASN A 171 -2.88 3.52 21.25
C ASN A 171 -2.45 2.23 20.56
N LEU A 172 -1.21 2.16 20.04
CA LEU A 172 -0.63 1.01 19.35
C LEU A 172 -1.44 0.57 18.09
N SER A 173 -2.16 1.50 17.48
CA SER A 173 -2.88 1.29 16.22
C SER A 173 -2.05 1.83 15.04
N LEU A 174 -2.25 1.23 13.88
CA LEU A 174 -1.71 1.75 12.62
C LEU A 174 -2.67 2.78 12.02
N ILE A 175 -2.12 3.70 11.24
CA ILE A 175 -2.92 4.59 10.41
C ILE A 175 -2.69 4.23 8.95
N HIS A 176 -3.78 4.03 8.22
CA HIS A 176 -3.78 3.86 6.78
C HIS A 176 -4.42 5.08 6.12
N ILE A 177 -3.69 5.68 5.19
CA ILE A 177 -4.13 6.88 4.48
C ILE A 177 -4.20 6.52 3.00
N SER A 178 -5.36 6.73 2.41
CA SER A 178 -5.60 6.56 0.98
C SER A 178 -5.98 7.88 0.34
N GLU A 179 -5.56 8.08 -0.90
CA GLU A 179 -5.94 9.23 -1.72
C GLU A 179 -6.49 8.75 -3.06
N PRO A 180 -7.78 9.01 -3.36
CA PRO A 180 -8.44 8.42 -4.54
C PRO A 180 -7.97 8.97 -5.88
N THR A 181 -7.27 10.11 -5.92
CA THR A 181 -7.00 10.81 -7.18
C THR A 181 -5.58 11.27 -7.44
N ARG A 182 -4.67 11.27 -6.48
CA ARG A 182 -3.29 11.78 -6.69
C ARG A 182 -2.16 10.95 -6.15
N ARG A 183 -2.35 10.16 -5.11
CA ARG A 183 -1.34 9.23 -4.58
C ARG A 183 -2.04 8.15 -3.79
N VAL A 184 -1.96 6.93 -4.25
CA VAL A 184 -2.18 5.78 -3.38
C VAL A 184 -0.88 5.58 -2.64
N VAL A 185 -0.81 6.04 -1.40
CA VAL A 185 0.25 5.70 -0.46
C VAL A 185 -0.32 4.59 0.40
N ILE A 186 0.14 3.41 0.15
CA ILE A 186 -0.18 2.22 0.93
C ILE A 186 1.06 1.83 1.69
#